data_e2d06378c1fc90eb41e8b99e024e1899
#
_entry.id   e2d06378c1fc90eb41e8b99e024e1899
#
_cell.length_a   1.000
_cell.length_b   1.000
_cell.length_c   1.000
_cell.angle_alpha   90.00
_cell.angle_beta   90.00
_cell.angle_gamma   90.00
#
_symmetry.space_group_name_H-M   'P 1'
#
loop_
_entity.id
_entity.type
_entity.pdbx_description
1 polymer ?
#
loop_
_entity_poly.entity_id
_entity_poly.type
_entity_poly.pdbx_seq_one_letter_code
_entity_poly.pdbx_strand_id
1 'polypeptide(L)'
;MTTAVLPRAELLAGITDSKFLSALSGSTEPLSRAEIAVITSISKPSMSQSARRLSDKGLIVTIGKRIAGKGGVATLFALNPDYAHSVALDVALRSISMRVTAFDGSTLFESRVNLEINDEAPHVINVAQKMLDQATALVSSPRQCVAVSIANPIDMRTGGTAPLPNSAFPAGRFTPDKI
;
A
#
# COMPACT_ATOMS: atom_id res chain seq x y z
N MET A 1 24.99 -10.54 7.41
CA MET A 1 23.94 -9.55 7.78
C MET A 1 23.59 -9.78 9.26
N THR A 2 24.03 -8.88 10.14
CA THR A 2 23.78 -9.00 11.59
C THR A 2 22.35 -8.56 11.85
N THR A 3 21.47 -9.48 12.22
CA THR A 3 20.10 -9.17 12.64
C THR A 3 20.20 -8.46 14.00
N ALA A 4 20.04 -7.15 14.03
CA ALA A 4 19.99 -6.39 15.28
C ALA A 4 18.74 -6.86 16.06
N VAL A 5 18.95 -7.46 17.22
CA VAL A 5 17.87 -7.82 18.15
C VAL A 5 17.38 -6.51 18.79
N LEU A 6 16.16 -6.09 18.44
CA LEU A 6 15.54 -4.91 19.04
C LEU A 6 15.36 -5.08 20.56
N PRO A 7 15.59 -4.04 21.37
CA PRO A 7 15.25 -4.05 22.77
C PRO A 7 13.79 -4.43 22.98
N ARG A 8 13.49 -5.22 24.04
CA ARG A 8 12.12 -5.72 24.31
C ARG A 8 11.05 -4.61 24.34
N ALA A 9 11.41 -3.43 24.84
CA ALA A 9 10.50 -2.28 24.90
C ALA A 9 10.15 -1.74 23.49
N GLU A 10 11.12 -1.67 22.59
CA GLU A 10 10.89 -1.23 21.20
C GLU A 10 10.06 -2.25 20.42
N LEU A 11 10.30 -3.55 20.63
CA LEU A 11 9.49 -4.60 20.02
C LEU A 11 8.03 -4.50 20.47
N LEU A 12 7.76 -4.33 21.77
CA LEU A 12 6.41 -4.17 22.31
C LEU A 12 5.75 -2.89 21.79
N ALA A 13 6.50 -1.79 21.68
CA ALA A 13 6.02 -0.57 21.06
C ALA A 13 5.63 -0.77 19.60
N GLY A 14 6.45 -1.46 18.81
CA GLY A 14 6.17 -1.79 17.41
C GLY A 14 4.92 -2.66 17.24
N ILE A 15 4.75 -3.68 18.09
CA ILE A 15 3.53 -4.51 18.09
C ILE A 15 2.29 -3.66 18.40
N THR A 16 2.38 -2.75 19.38
CA THR A 16 1.27 -1.87 19.75
C THR A 16 0.92 -0.93 18.61
N ASP A 17 1.92 -0.33 17.96
CA ASP A 17 1.76 0.56 16.82
C ASP A 17 1.13 -0.18 15.62
N SER A 18 1.58 -1.39 15.32
CA SER A 18 1.00 -2.23 14.27
C SER A 18 -0.48 -2.55 14.52
N LYS A 19 -0.84 -2.92 15.76
CA LYS A 19 -2.24 -3.16 16.12
C LYS A 19 -3.10 -1.90 16.04
N PHE A 20 -2.55 -0.74 16.39
CA PHE A 20 -3.23 0.56 16.24
C PHE A 20 -3.55 0.82 14.77
N LEU A 21 -2.55 0.72 13.90
CA LEU A 21 -2.71 0.91 12.45
C LEU A 21 -3.69 -0.10 11.84
N SER A 22 -3.61 -1.38 12.25
CA SER A 22 -4.54 -2.42 11.78
C SER A 22 -6.00 -2.13 12.19
N ALA A 23 -6.22 -1.59 13.38
CA ALA A 23 -7.57 -1.19 13.81
C ALA A 23 -8.13 -0.06 12.95
N LEU A 24 -7.30 0.94 12.61
CA LEU A 24 -7.70 2.02 11.70
C LEU A 24 -7.94 1.52 10.27
N SER A 25 -7.06 0.68 9.74
CA SER A 25 -7.20 0.11 8.40
C SER A 25 -8.43 -0.80 8.24
N GLY A 26 -8.86 -1.45 9.32
CA GLY A 26 -10.06 -2.30 9.34
C GLY A 26 -11.37 -1.54 9.59
N SER A 27 -11.33 -0.21 9.75
CA SER A 27 -12.51 0.61 10.04
C SER A 27 -12.80 1.56 8.88
N THR A 28 -14.07 1.68 8.53
CA THR A 28 -14.55 2.67 7.56
C THR A 28 -14.72 4.07 8.18
N GLU A 29 -14.72 4.15 9.52
CA GLU A 29 -14.93 5.39 10.26
C GLU A 29 -13.71 5.72 11.12
N PRO A 30 -13.42 7.02 11.35
CA PRO A 30 -12.38 7.41 12.27
C PRO A 30 -12.64 6.91 13.70
N LEU A 31 -11.60 6.40 14.36
CA LEU A 31 -11.69 5.80 15.68
C LEU A 31 -11.03 6.66 16.75
N SER A 32 -11.61 6.65 17.96
CA SER A 32 -10.98 7.18 19.14
C SER A 32 -10.00 6.18 19.77
N ARG A 33 -9.06 6.67 20.58
CA ARG A 33 -8.13 5.82 21.34
C ARG A 33 -8.85 4.78 22.23
N ALA A 34 -10.03 5.14 22.75
CA ALA A 34 -10.81 4.23 23.58
C ALA A 34 -11.39 3.07 22.77
N GLU A 35 -11.89 3.35 21.55
CA GLU A 35 -12.40 2.33 20.64
C GLU A 35 -11.26 1.42 20.16
N ILE A 36 -10.12 1.99 19.79
CA ILE A 36 -8.94 1.22 19.40
C ILE A 36 -8.45 0.33 20.55
N ALA A 37 -8.46 0.84 21.79
CA ALA A 37 -8.10 0.04 22.97
C ALA A 37 -9.04 -1.16 23.17
N VAL A 38 -10.33 -1.00 22.89
CA VAL A 38 -11.31 -2.10 22.95
C VAL A 38 -11.06 -3.10 21.81
N ILE A 39 -10.92 -2.64 20.56
CA ILE A 39 -10.69 -3.48 19.37
C ILE A 39 -9.42 -4.31 19.55
N THR A 40 -8.35 -3.71 20.04
CA THR A 40 -7.02 -4.34 20.15
C THR A 40 -6.80 -5.10 21.45
N SER A 41 -7.68 -4.94 22.46
CA SER A 41 -7.51 -5.43 23.82
C SER A 41 -6.23 -4.93 24.50
N ILE A 42 -5.78 -3.71 24.15
CA ILE A 42 -4.58 -3.08 24.71
C ILE A 42 -4.99 -1.91 25.60
N SER A 43 -4.21 -1.68 26.67
CA SER A 43 -4.50 -0.65 27.66
C SER A 43 -4.58 0.77 27.07
N LYS A 44 -5.48 1.62 27.61
CA LYS A 44 -5.61 3.03 27.19
C LYS A 44 -4.30 3.83 27.27
N PRO A 45 -3.45 3.68 28.32
CA PRO A 45 -2.15 4.35 28.35
C PRO A 45 -1.24 3.96 27.18
N SER A 46 -1.17 2.65 26.85
CA SER A 46 -0.37 2.16 25.72
C SER A 46 -0.90 2.69 24.38
N MET A 47 -2.22 2.75 24.21
CA MET A 47 -2.83 3.36 23.02
C MET A 47 -2.52 4.86 22.91
N SER A 48 -2.47 5.58 24.04
CA SER A 48 -2.12 7.00 24.04
C SER A 48 -0.67 7.25 23.62
N GLN A 49 0.26 6.39 24.06
CA GLN A 49 1.67 6.45 23.65
C GLN A 49 1.83 6.08 22.17
N SER A 50 1.11 5.05 21.71
CA SER A 50 1.11 4.65 20.29
C SER A 50 0.58 5.76 19.39
N ALA A 51 -0.58 6.35 19.74
CA ALA A 51 -1.15 7.47 18.99
C ALA A 51 -0.14 8.62 18.84
N ARG A 52 0.59 8.98 19.92
CA ARG A 52 1.61 10.01 19.85
C ARG A 52 2.73 9.64 18.88
N ARG A 53 3.34 8.44 19.02
CA ARG A 53 4.42 8.00 18.14
C ARG A 53 3.99 7.95 16.67
N LEU A 54 2.77 7.46 16.39
CA LEU A 54 2.24 7.36 15.03
C LEU A 54 1.93 8.73 14.44
N SER A 55 1.41 9.67 15.26
CA SER A 55 1.21 11.06 14.83
C SER A 55 2.54 11.77 14.58
N ASP A 56 3.54 11.61 15.46
CA ASP A 56 4.87 12.19 15.28
C ASP A 56 5.58 11.69 14.02
N LYS A 57 5.27 10.46 13.59
CA LYS A 57 5.74 9.86 12.33
C LYS A 57 4.88 10.24 11.12
N GLY A 58 3.78 10.94 11.29
CA GLY A 58 2.86 11.32 10.22
C GLY A 58 2.00 10.17 9.66
N LEU A 59 1.99 8.98 10.30
CA LEU A 59 1.24 7.81 9.84
C LEU A 59 -0.27 7.92 10.07
N ILE A 60 -0.67 8.72 11.06
CA ILE A 60 -2.08 8.97 11.39
C ILE A 60 -2.34 10.47 11.50
N VAL A 61 -3.58 10.85 11.24
CA VAL A 61 -4.07 12.22 11.37
C VAL A 61 -5.27 12.28 12.31
N THR A 62 -5.48 13.48 12.88
CA THR A 62 -6.68 13.79 13.66
C THR A 62 -7.75 14.31 12.72
N ILE A 63 -8.89 13.63 12.62
CA ILE A 63 -9.99 14.01 11.71
C ILE A 63 -10.99 14.93 12.44
N GLY A 64 -11.00 14.92 13.77
CA GLY A 64 -11.91 15.76 14.52
C GLY A 64 -12.10 15.27 15.96
N LYS A 65 -13.21 15.69 16.55
CA LYS A 65 -13.59 15.34 17.92
C LYS A 65 -15.05 14.89 17.94
N ARG A 66 -15.36 13.91 18.79
CA ARG A 66 -16.72 13.41 19.01
C ARG A 66 -17.05 13.51 20.49
N ILE A 67 -18.29 13.91 20.81
CA ILE A 67 -18.78 13.89 22.21
C ILE A 67 -18.85 12.42 22.62
N ALA A 68 -18.09 12.06 23.65
CA ALA A 68 -18.16 10.75 24.28
C ALA A 68 -19.15 10.79 25.46
N GLY A 69 -19.70 9.63 25.85
CA GLY A 69 -20.64 9.53 26.96
C GLY A 69 -20.14 10.26 28.22
N LYS A 70 -21.04 10.80 29.01
CA LYS A 70 -20.78 11.63 30.25
C LYS A 70 -20.06 12.96 29.97
N GLY A 71 -20.23 13.57 28.80
CA GLY A 71 -19.73 14.91 28.48
C GLY A 71 -18.24 15.00 28.14
N GLY A 72 -17.54 13.88 28.01
CA GLY A 72 -16.17 13.85 27.56
C GLY A 72 -16.04 14.11 26.04
N VAL A 73 -14.86 14.58 25.60
CA VAL A 73 -14.53 14.78 24.18
C VAL A 73 -13.46 13.77 23.76
N ALA A 74 -13.75 12.97 22.77
CA ALA A 74 -12.81 12.00 22.20
C ALA A 74 -12.23 12.53 20.89
N THR A 75 -10.90 12.56 20.79
CA THR A 75 -10.20 12.83 19.53
C THR A 75 -10.31 11.61 18.63
N LEU A 76 -10.62 11.82 17.34
CA LEU A 76 -10.76 10.78 16.34
C LEU A 76 -9.52 10.76 15.43
N PHE A 77 -9.04 9.56 15.13
CA PHE A 77 -7.87 9.30 14.32
C PHE A 77 -8.25 8.51 13.07
N ALA A 78 -7.52 8.76 11.98
CA ALA A 78 -7.54 8.00 10.75
C ALA A 78 -6.11 7.79 10.24
N LEU A 79 -5.91 6.87 9.32
CA LEU A 79 -4.66 6.76 8.57
C LEU A 79 -4.45 8.05 7.76
N ASN A 80 -3.21 8.49 7.62
CA ASN A 80 -2.88 9.68 6.84
C ASN A 80 -2.79 9.32 5.34
N PRO A 81 -3.74 9.69 4.48
CA PRO A 81 -3.70 9.33 3.06
C PRO A 81 -2.47 9.87 2.34
N ASP A 82 -1.93 11.02 2.80
CA ASP A 82 -0.80 11.70 2.18
C ASP A 82 0.57 11.16 2.66
N TYR A 83 0.58 10.16 3.56
CA TYR A 83 1.83 9.60 4.08
C TYR A 83 2.65 8.91 2.99
N ALA A 84 2.00 8.10 2.16
CA ALA A 84 2.63 7.38 1.07
C ALA A 84 1.55 6.86 0.09
N HIS A 85 1.99 6.38 -1.08
CA HIS A 85 1.13 5.63 -1.99
C HIS A 85 1.80 4.35 -2.48
N SER A 86 0.98 3.43 -2.96
CA SER A 86 1.40 2.20 -3.64
C SER A 86 0.82 2.16 -5.04
N VAL A 87 1.54 1.56 -5.98
CA VAL A 87 1.10 1.37 -7.36
C VAL A 87 0.96 -0.13 -7.62
N ALA A 88 -0.17 -0.56 -8.12
CA ALA A 88 -0.39 -1.90 -8.62
C ALA A 88 -0.55 -1.86 -10.15
N LEU A 89 0.23 -2.67 -10.86
CA LEU A 89 0.13 -2.90 -12.30
C LEU A 89 -0.33 -4.33 -12.53
N ASP A 90 -1.35 -4.52 -13.35
CA ASP A 90 -1.81 -5.81 -13.83
C ASP A 90 -1.59 -5.89 -15.34
N VAL A 91 -0.63 -6.72 -15.76
CA VAL A 91 -0.26 -6.93 -17.16
C VAL A 91 -0.97 -8.17 -17.65
N ALA A 92 -2.14 -7.96 -18.25
CA ALA A 92 -2.94 -9.00 -18.89
C ALA A 92 -2.63 -9.13 -20.38
N LEU A 93 -3.23 -10.13 -21.02
CA LEU A 93 -3.00 -10.43 -22.43
C LEU A 93 -3.25 -9.25 -23.39
N ARG A 94 -4.27 -8.44 -23.11
CA ARG A 94 -4.74 -7.36 -23.98
C ARG A 94 -4.83 -5.99 -23.30
N SER A 95 -4.25 -5.85 -22.14
CA SER A 95 -4.27 -4.58 -21.45
C SER A 95 -3.28 -4.53 -20.31
N ILE A 96 -2.87 -3.32 -19.95
CA ILE A 96 -2.25 -3.02 -18.67
C ILE A 96 -3.24 -2.19 -17.90
N SER A 97 -3.57 -2.61 -16.67
CA SER A 97 -4.36 -1.83 -15.73
C SER A 97 -3.46 -1.36 -14.60
N MET A 98 -3.63 -0.11 -14.18
CA MET A 98 -2.89 0.47 -13.07
C MET A 98 -3.86 1.03 -12.04
N ARG A 99 -3.57 0.78 -10.76
CA ARG A 99 -4.23 1.42 -9.63
C ARG A 99 -3.20 2.03 -8.70
N VAL A 100 -3.42 3.27 -8.33
CA VAL A 100 -2.65 3.98 -7.32
C VAL A 100 -3.51 4.12 -6.08
N THR A 101 -2.99 3.66 -4.94
CA THR A 101 -3.72 3.57 -3.69
C THR A 101 -2.97 4.36 -2.62
N ALA A 102 -3.66 5.25 -1.92
CA ALA A 102 -3.13 5.99 -0.78
C ALA A 102 -2.87 5.09 0.42
N PHE A 103 -2.17 5.61 1.42
CA PHE A 103 -1.82 4.85 2.63
C PHE A 103 -3.04 4.38 3.44
N ASP A 104 -4.16 5.09 3.36
CA ASP A 104 -5.43 4.71 3.99
C ASP A 104 -6.23 3.66 3.20
N GLY A 105 -5.75 3.25 2.02
CA GLY A 105 -6.42 2.30 1.14
C GLY A 105 -7.35 2.95 0.11
N SER A 106 -7.56 4.26 0.15
CA SER A 106 -8.37 4.96 -0.86
C SER A 106 -7.68 4.95 -2.23
N THR A 107 -8.48 4.84 -3.29
CA THR A 107 -7.97 4.89 -4.66
C THR A 107 -7.75 6.33 -5.08
N LEU A 108 -6.50 6.67 -5.41
CA LEU A 108 -6.11 7.99 -5.89
C LEU A 108 -6.29 8.14 -7.40
N PHE A 109 -5.95 7.07 -8.12
CA PHE A 109 -5.95 7.08 -9.59
C PHE A 109 -6.06 5.66 -10.13
N GLU A 110 -6.78 5.51 -11.23
CA GLU A 110 -6.84 4.28 -12.01
C GLU A 110 -6.69 4.60 -13.50
N SER A 111 -6.00 3.74 -14.22
CA SER A 111 -5.92 3.82 -15.68
C SER A 111 -5.82 2.44 -16.29
N ARG A 112 -6.19 2.36 -17.58
CA ARG A 112 -6.08 1.14 -18.36
C ARG A 112 -5.65 1.51 -19.77
N VAL A 113 -4.69 0.76 -20.32
CA VAL A 113 -4.23 0.85 -21.70
C VAL A 113 -4.45 -0.49 -22.36
N ASN A 114 -5.07 -0.51 -23.54
CA ASN A 114 -5.23 -1.71 -24.33
C ASN A 114 -3.93 -2.03 -25.06
N LEU A 115 -3.64 -3.31 -25.18
CA LEU A 115 -2.52 -3.87 -25.92
C LEU A 115 -3.03 -4.62 -27.15
N GLU A 116 -2.26 -4.58 -28.23
CA GLU A 116 -2.53 -5.41 -29.41
C GLU A 116 -1.98 -6.82 -29.21
N ILE A 117 -2.56 -7.80 -29.92
CA ILE A 117 -2.17 -9.21 -29.76
C ILE A 117 -0.70 -9.46 -30.13
N ASN A 118 -0.14 -8.64 -31.00
CA ASN A 118 1.23 -8.78 -31.52
C ASN A 118 2.20 -7.79 -30.86
N ASP A 119 1.80 -7.12 -29.79
CA ASP A 119 2.71 -6.24 -29.08
C ASP A 119 3.89 -7.03 -28.50
N GLU A 120 5.09 -6.55 -28.74
CA GLU A 120 6.31 -7.16 -28.20
C GLU A 120 6.59 -6.70 -26.77
N ALA A 121 7.35 -7.50 -26.02
CA ALA A 121 7.71 -7.20 -24.64
C ALA A 121 8.32 -5.79 -24.44
N PRO A 122 9.19 -5.24 -25.32
CA PRO A 122 9.70 -3.87 -25.17
C PRO A 122 8.60 -2.80 -25.23
N HIS A 123 7.56 -3.00 -26.06
CA HIS A 123 6.43 -2.09 -26.15
C HIS A 123 5.61 -2.12 -24.85
N VAL A 124 5.32 -3.31 -24.34
CA VAL A 124 4.58 -3.50 -23.07
C VAL A 124 5.32 -2.85 -21.91
N ILE A 125 6.64 -3.02 -21.81
CA ILE A 125 7.48 -2.37 -20.78
C ILE A 125 7.39 -0.85 -20.91
N ASN A 126 7.52 -0.30 -22.12
CA ASN A 126 7.43 1.15 -22.34
C ASN A 126 6.05 1.71 -21.94
N VAL A 127 4.97 1.01 -22.25
CA VAL A 127 3.61 1.40 -21.84
C VAL A 127 3.52 1.41 -20.31
N ALA A 128 3.99 0.35 -19.64
CA ALA A 128 3.98 0.27 -18.17
C ALA A 128 4.79 1.40 -17.52
N GLN A 129 5.99 1.69 -18.04
CA GLN A 129 6.83 2.79 -17.55
C GLN A 129 6.13 4.14 -17.71
N LYS A 130 5.50 4.42 -18.85
CA LYS A 130 4.72 5.65 -19.07
C LYS A 130 3.56 5.79 -18.08
N MET A 131 2.88 4.68 -17.78
CA MET A 131 1.82 4.68 -16.76
C MET A 131 2.38 5.02 -15.37
N LEU A 132 3.54 4.48 -14.99
CA LEU A 132 4.22 4.80 -13.72
C LEU A 132 4.67 6.28 -13.67
N ASP A 133 5.17 6.82 -14.77
CA ASP A 133 5.55 8.24 -14.86
C ASP A 133 4.32 9.13 -14.67
N GLN A 134 3.18 8.79 -15.26
CA GLN A 134 1.92 9.49 -15.06
C GLN A 134 1.48 9.45 -13.59
N ALA A 135 1.55 8.30 -12.94
CA ALA A 135 1.23 8.17 -11.52
C ALA A 135 2.14 9.08 -10.66
N THR A 136 3.44 9.09 -10.96
CA THR A 136 4.42 9.93 -10.25
C THR A 136 4.16 11.43 -10.47
N ALA A 137 3.68 11.83 -11.65
CA ALA A 137 3.33 13.22 -11.93
C ALA A 137 2.03 13.69 -11.24
N LEU A 138 1.09 12.77 -11.00
CA LEU A 138 -0.23 13.08 -10.44
C LEU A 138 -0.29 12.99 -8.91
N VAL A 139 0.58 12.20 -8.29
CA VAL A 139 0.54 11.91 -6.86
C VAL A 139 1.81 12.43 -6.17
N SER A 140 1.62 13.40 -5.27
CA SER A 140 2.73 14.07 -4.59
C SER A 140 3.28 13.32 -3.38
N SER A 141 2.52 12.39 -2.79
CA SER A 141 3.02 11.58 -1.67
C SER A 141 4.14 10.63 -2.12
N PRO A 142 5.05 10.21 -1.21
CA PRO A 142 6.12 9.28 -1.56
C PRO A 142 5.58 7.92 -2.01
N ARG A 143 6.12 7.39 -3.12
CA ARG A 143 5.81 6.03 -3.57
C ARG A 143 6.53 4.99 -2.70
N GLN A 144 5.77 4.15 -2.02
CA GLN A 144 6.30 3.13 -1.10
C GLN A 144 6.65 1.83 -1.82
N CYS A 145 5.80 1.39 -2.75
CA CYS A 145 6.04 0.17 -3.52
C CYS A 145 5.36 0.20 -4.88
N VAL A 146 5.85 -0.65 -5.78
CA VAL A 146 5.17 -1.03 -7.01
C VAL A 146 4.99 -2.54 -6.96
N ALA A 147 3.75 -3.01 -7.14
CA ALA A 147 3.41 -4.41 -7.31
C ALA A 147 3.04 -4.67 -8.77
N VAL A 148 3.62 -5.70 -9.37
CA VAL A 148 3.32 -6.08 -10.76
C VAL A 148 2.75 -7.50 -10.79
N SER A 149 1.53 -7.64 -11.31
CA SER A 149 0.90 -8.91 -11.65
C SER A 149 1.07 -9.16 -13.15
N ILE A 150 1.41 -10.37 -13.52
CA ILE A 150 1.60 -10.76 -14.92
C ILE A 150 0.87 -12.08 -15.15
N ALA A 151 0.02 -12.13 -16.18
CA ALA A 151 -0.74 -13.34 -16.55
C ALA A 151 0.15 -14.37 -17.28
N ASN A 152 1.37 -14.62 -16.77
CA ASN A 152 2.32 -15.58 -17.32
C ASN A 152 3.18 -16.18 -16.21
N PRO A 153 3.57 -17.47 -16.29
CA PRO A 153 4.48 -18.06 -15.31
C PRO A 153 5.82 -17.32 -15.26
N ILE A 154 6.36 -17.20 -14.05
CA ILE A 154 7.69 -16.63 -13.83
C ILE A 154 8.71 -17.75 -13.66
N ASP A 155 9.79 -17.71 -14.44
CA ASP A 155 10.97 -18.54 -14.21
C ASP A 155 11.71 -17.99 -12.99
N MET A 156 11.61 -18.70 -11.87
CA MET A 156 12.20 -18.29 -10.59
C MET A 156 13.73 -18.15 -10.64
N ARG A 157 14.38 -18.78 -11.62
CA ARG A 157 15.84 -18.69 -11.77
C ARG A 157 16.28 -17.40 -12.45
N THR A 158 15.47 -16.86 -13.37
CA THR A 158 15.80 -15.66 -14.17
C THR A 158 14.99 -14.43 -13.76
N GLY A 159 13.93 -14.60 -12.97
CA GLY A 159 12.98 -13.55 -12.63
C GLY A 159 12.11 -13.07 -13.81
N GLY A 160 12.26 -13.67 -14.97
CA GLY A 160 11.52 -13.30 -16.18
C GLY A 160 10.35 -14.23 -16.45
N THR A 161 9.48 -13.84 -17.38
CA THR A 161 8.38 -14.69 -17.83
C THR A 161 8.91 -15.91 -18.58
N ALA A 162 8.33 -17.08 -18.31
CA ALA A 162 8.59 -18.30 -19.06
C ALA A 162 7.77 -18.30 -20.36
N PRO A 163 8.36 -18.63 -21.52
CA PRO A 163 7.61 -18.78 -22.76
C PRO A 163 6.65 -19.97 -22.62
N LEU A 164 5.36 -19.72 -22.85
CA LEU A 164 4.35 -20.77 -22.94
C LEU A 164 4.12 -21.12 -24.40
N PRO A 165 4.13 -22.40 -24.79
CA PRO A 165 3.71 -22.84 -26.10
C PRO A 165 2.27 -22.36 -26.38
N ASN A 166 2.05 -21.72 -27.53
CA ASN A 166 0.74 -21.17 -27.90
C ASN A 166 0.16 -20.05 -27.02
N SER A 167 0.98 -19.41 -26.18
CA SER A 167 0.55 -18.22 -25.47
C SER A 167 0.50 -17.03 -26.43
N ALA A 168 -0.63 -16.34 -26.45
CA ALA A 168 -0.77 -15.06 -27.14
C ALA A 168 -0.21 -13.88 -26.31
N PHE A 169 0.41 -14.15 -25.16
CA PHE A 169 1.08 -13.12 -24.36
C PHE A 169 2.29 -12.58 -25.16
N PRO A 170 2.62 -11.28 -25.06
CA PRO A 170 3.70 -10.67 -25.84
C PRO A 170 4.96 -11.53 -25.91
N ALA A 171 5.41 -11.80 -27.12
CA ALA A 171 6.57 -12.66 -27.35
C ALA A 171 7.82 -12.02 -26.77
N GLY A 172 8.55 -12.77 -25.95
CA GLY A 172 9.81 -12.35 -25.38
C GLY A 172 9.87 -12.49 -23.85
N ARG A 173 11.08 -12.37 -23.32
CA ARG A 173 11.29 -12.36 -21.86
C ARG A 173 10.89 -11.02 -21.29
N PHE A 174 9.82 -11.02 -20.56
CA PHE A 174 9.41 -9.88 -19.75
C PHE A 174 10.00 -10.05 -18.34
N THR A 175 10.83 -9.13 -17.91
CA THR A 175 11.39 -9.11 -16.55
C THR A 175 10.75 -7.94 -15.78
N PRO A 176 9.99 -8.20 -14.70
CA PRO A 176 9.29 -7.16 -13.95
C PRO A 176 10.20 -6.08 -13.37
N ASP A 177 11.47 -6.38 -13.13
CA ASP A 177 12.49 -5.45 -12.66
C ASP A 177 12.86 -4.35 -13.67
N LYS A 178 12.36 -4.44 -14.90
CA LYS A 178 12.53 -3.43 -15.95
C LYS A 178 11.35 -2.46 -16.07
N ILE A 179 10.34 -2.62 -15.23
CA ILE A 179 9.24 -1.68 -15.04
C ILE A 179 9.55 -0.82 -13.81
#